data_5e4122cae275edb955819737468937cf
#
_entry.id   5e4122cae275edb955819737468937cf
#
_cell.length_a   1.000
_cell.length_b   1.000
_cell.length_c   1.000
_cell.angle_alpha   90.00
_cell.angle_beta   90.00
_cell.angle_gamma   90.00
#
_symmetry.space_group_name_H-M   'P 1'
#
loop_
_entity.id
_entity.type
_entity.pdbx_description
1 polymer ?
#
loop_
_entity_poly.entity_id
_entity_poly.type
_entity_poly.pdbx_seq_one_letter_code
_entity_poly.pdbx_strand_id
1 'polypeptide(L)'
;MEIKNARILLTGGTTGIGYETAKLLSAEGAKIVICGRSEESVNSVVTELGVSGIRADVSQEADVDRLFEFALENLGGLDVLINNAGLGFMGSLLDTTSEDFLRIWETNTKSAFLCGKLAAKHFIGQQSGNIINISSMGAVRGFANGSAYVSSKAAMSGLTMCWQAELRKHNIRVMQINPSEVITPFAEKIGHQSVDTEKKLKGIEIAQVIVSMLALNNIAFIPEANVWATNP
;
A
#
# COMPACT_ATOMS: atom_id res chain seq x y z
N MET A 1 14.10 -11.00 3.71
CA MET A 1 15.04 -10.02 4.34
C MET A 1 14.86 -10.04 5.85
N GLU A 2 15.78 -9.51 6.61
CA GLU A 2 15.58 -9.25 8.04
C GLU A 2 14.70 -8.01 8.21
N ILE A 3 13.69 -8.10 9.09
CA ILE A 3 12.76 -6.97 9.34
C ILE A 3 13.40 -5.96 10.29
N LYS A 4 14.17 -6.44 11.28
CA LYS A 4 14.85 -5.57 12.23
C LYS A 4 15.80 -4.61 11.49
N ASN A 5 15.67 -3.32 11.78
CA ASN A 5 16.38 -2.22 11.13
C ASN A 5 16.04 -2.01 9.63
N ALA A 6 15.10 -2.74 9.05
CA ALA A 6 14.63 -2.49 7.69
C ALA A 6 14.08 -1.05 7.56
N ARG A 7 14.44 -0.36 6.50
CA ARG A 7 14.05 1.04 6.22
C ARG A 7 12.85 1.04 5.28
N ILE A 8 11.70 1.44 5.79
CA ILE A 8 10.41 1.23 5.13
C ILE A 8 9.68 2.56 4.91
N LEU A 9 9.29 2.83 3.69
CA LEU A 9 8.32 3.87 3.34
C LEU A 9 6.95 3.22 3.12
N LEU A 10 5.97 3.63 3.91
CA LEU A 10 4.60 3.13 3.86
C LEU A 10 3.62 4.27 3.56
N THR A 11 2.96 4.22 2.41
CA THR A 11 1.95 5.22 2.06
C THR A 11 0.59 4.87 2.68
N GLY A 12 -0.15 5.90 3.14
CA GLY A 12 -1.45 5.68 3.79
C GLY A 12 -1.35 4.94 5.12
N GLY A 13 -0.32 5.26 5.92
CA GLY A 13 -0.01 4.58 7.18
C GLY A 13 -0.85 5.01 8.39
N THR A 14 -1.87 5.86 8.21
CA THR A 14 -2.60 6.46 9.34
C THR A 14 -3.83 5.70 9.80
N THR A 15 -4.34 4.76 9.01
CA THR A 15 -5.56 3.98 9.34
C THR A 15 -5.54 2.61 8.66
N GLY A 16 -6.42 1.71 9.12
CA GLY A 16 -6.70 0.43 8.47
C GLY A 16 -5.48 -0.45 8.28
N ILE A 17 -5.33 -1.02 7.09
CA ILE A 17 -4.20 -1.91 6.75
C ILE A 17 -2.85 -1.22 6.97
N GLY A 18 -2.73 0.05 6.57
CA GLY A 18 -1.48 0.80 6.70
C GLY A 18 -1.07 1.00 8.16
N TYR A 19 -2.02 1.39 9.02
CA TYR A 19 -1.76 1.55 10.45
C TYR A 19 -1.31 0.23 11.11
N GLU A 20 -2.05 -0.88 10.87
CA GLU A 20 -1.69 -2.18 11.42
C GLU A 20 -0.34 -2.69 10.89
N THR A 21 -0.03 -2.38 9.63
CA THR A 21 1.29 -2.68 9.03
C THR A 21 2.41 -1.89 9.70
N ALA A 22 2.22 -0.58 9.90
CA ALA A 22 3.20 0.26 10.59
C ALA A 22 3.44 -0.23 12.02
N LYS A 23 2.35 -0.55 12.74
CA LYS A 23 2.40 -1.06 14.11
C LYS A 23 3.15 -2.38 14.21
N LEU A 24 2.83 -3.35 13.36
CA LEU A 24 3.45 -4.67 13.39
C LEU A 24 4.93 -4.61 13.01
N LEU A 25 5.28 -3.92 11.91
CA LEU A 25 6.66 -3.78 11.45
C LEU A 25 7.52 -2.97 12.44
N SER A 26 6.96 -1.93 13.08
CA SER A 26 7.65 -1.17 14.13
C SER A 26 7.96 -2.06 15.35
N ALA A 27 7.00 -2.91 15.77
CA ALA A 27 7.21 -3.88 16.84
C ALA A 27 8.30 -4.91 16.54
N GLU A 28 8.48 -5.26 15.24
CA GLU A 28 9.58 -6.12 14.75
C GLU A 28 10.92 -5.37 14.59
N GLY A 29 10.96 -4.08 14.96
CA GLY A 29 12.17 -3.26 14.97
C GLY A 29 12.53 -2.62 13.64
N ALA A 30 11.61 -2.52 12.68
CA ALA A 30 11.81 -1.76 11.46
C ALA A 30 11.81 -0.24 11.73
N LYS A 31 12.53 0.52 10.91
CA LYS A 31 12.48 1.98 10.86
C LYS A 31 11.48 2.38 9.76
N ILE A 32 10.46 3.14 10.14
CA ILE A 32 9.33 3.40 9.26
C ILE A 32 9.10 4.90 9.09
N VAL A 33 8.87 5.30 7.84
CA VAL A 33 8.25 6.58 7.50
C VAL A 33 6.86 6.30 6.96
N ILE A 34 5.85 6.96 7.55
CA ILE A 34 4.48 6.93 7.05
C ILE A 34 4.08 8.25 6.42
N CYS A 35 3.07 8.23 5.57
CA CYS A 35 2.38 9.44 5.13
C CYS A 35 0.86 9.30 5.15
N GLY A 36 0.19 10.45 5.16
CA GLY A 36 -1.25 10.58 5.07
C GLY A 36 -1.63 12.02 4.75
N ARG A 37 -2.89 12.26 4.35
CA ARG A 37 -3.36 13.60 3.96
C ARG A 37 -3.69 14.52 5.13
N SER A 38 -3.99 13.97 6.32
CA SER A 38 -4.26 14.73 7.54
C SER A 38 -3.00 14.77 8.40
N GLU A 39 -2.50 15.96 8.66
CA GLU A 39 -1.35 16.20 9.54
C GLU A 39 -1.62 15.70 10.96
N GLU A 40 -2.82 15.96 11.48
CA GLU A 40 -3.24 15.50 12.80
C GLU A 40 -3.19 13.97 12.92
N SER A 41 -3.72 13.25 11.91
CA SER A 41 -3.70 11.78 11.90
C SER A 41 -2.28 11.22 11.76
N VAL A 42 -1.41 11.87 10.99
CA VAL A 42 0.01 11.49 10.88
C VAL A 42 0.71 11.67 12.23
N ASN A 43 0.57 12.84 12.85
CA ASN A 43 1.20 13.16 14.14
C ASN A 43 0.74 12.23 15.27
N SER A 44 -0.55 11.86 15.27
CA SER A 44 -1.10 10.89 16.24
C SER A 44 -0.39 9.54 16.13
N VAL A 45 -0.28 8.99 14.92
CA VAL A 45 0.38 7.68 14.69
C VAL A 45 1.88 7.74 14.94
N VAL A 46 2.55 8.82 14.54
CA VAL A 46 3.97 9.07 14.82
C VAL A 46 4.24 9.02 16.32
N THR A 47 3.41 9.70 17.12
CA THR A 47 3.54 9.74 18.59
C THR A 47 3.26 8.37 19.21
N GLU A 48 2.21 7.69 18.74
CA GLU A 48 1.78 6.40 19.28
C GLU A 48 2.77 5.27 19.00
N LEU A 49 3.27 5.19 17.76
CA LEU A 49 4.10 4.06 17.31
C LEU A 49 5.61 4.35 17.39
N GLY A 50 6.01 5.59 17.65
CA GLY A 50 7.42 5.99 17.63
C GLY A 50 8.07 5.91 16.25
N VAL A 51 7.28 6.07 15.18
CA VAL A 51 7.74 6.08 13.80
C VAL A 51 7.93 7.51 13.28
N SER A 52 8.52 7.72 12.11
CA SER A 52 8.55 9.02 11.45
C SER A 52 7.37 9.19 10.50
N GLY A 53 6.94 10.41 10.25
CA GLY A 53 5.84 10.64 9.32
C GLY A 53 5.74 12.09 8.82
N ILE A 54 5.13 12.25 7.65
CA ILE A 54 4.91 13.55 7.03
C ILE A 54 3.53 13.61 6.35
N ARG A 55 2.89 14.78 6.38
CA ARG A 55 1.69 15.02 5.57
C ARG A 55 2.05 15.03 4.09
N ALA A 56 1.42 14.16 3.30
CA ALA A 56 1.57 14.13 1.86
C ALA A 56 0.30 13.56 1.19
N ASP A 57 -0.09 14.15 0.07
CA ASP A 57 -1.05 13.58 -0.88
C ASP A 57 -0.28 12.91 -2.01
N VAL A 58 -0.20 11.59 -1.97
CA VAL A 58 0.58 10.80 -2.94
C VAL A 58 0.02 10.81 -4.38
N SER A 59 -1.15 11.42 -4.61
CA SER A 59 -1.63 11.70 -5.96
C SER A 59 -0.94 12.91 -6.62
N GLN A 60 -0.19 13.72 -5.81
CA GLN A 60 0.53 14.91 -6.25
C GLN A 60 2.03 14.64 -6.33
N GLU A 61 2.63 14.83 -7.51
CA GLU A 61 4.05 14.53 -7.77
C GLU A 61 4.99 15.30 -6.81
N ALA A 62 4.73 16.60 -6.60
CA ALA A 62 5.53 17.41 -5.67
C ALA A 62 5.49 16.90 -4.22
N ASP A 63 4.34 16.37 -3.77
CA ASP A 63 4.22 15.78 -2.45
C ASP A 63 4.98 14.44 -2.36
N VAL A 64 4.98 13.66 -3.45
CA VAL A 64 5.75 12.40 -3.52
C VAL A 64 7.25 12.68 -3.49
N ASP A 65 7.74 13.67 -4.23
CA ASP A 65 9.15 14.06 -4.20
C ASP A 65 9.58 14.45 -2.78
N ARG A 66 8.83 15.34 -2.13
CA ARG A 66 9.06 15.76 -0.74
C ARG A 66 8.99 14.59 0.26
N LEU A 67 8.06 13.65 0.06
CA LEU A 67 7.93 12.45 0.87
C LEU A 67 9.17 11.55 0.77
N PHE A 68 9.70 11.37 -0.44
CA PHE A 68 10.90 10.56 -0.64
C PHE A 68 12.16 11.21 -0.07
N GLU A 69 12.33 12.53 -0.24
CA GLU A 69 13.41 13.28 0.42
C GLU A 69 13.37 13.10 1.93
N PHE A 70 12.21 13.34 2.54
CA PHE A 70 11.99 13.14 3.97
C PHE A 70 12.27 11.70 4.42
N ALA A 71 11.82 10.70 3.64
CA ALA A 71 12.05 9.30 3.98
C ALA A 71 13.53 8.93 3.93
N LEU A 72 14.25 9.34 2.90
CA LEU A 72 15.69 9.05 2.76
C LEU A 72 16.52 9.72 3.85
N GLU A 73 16.20 10.96 4.23
CA GLU A 73 16.86 11.68 5.33
C GLU A 73 16.64 11.00 6.69
N ASN A 74 15.39 10.66 7.01
CA ASN A 74 15.05 10.09 8.32
C ASN A 74 15.47 8.62 8.49
N LEU A 75 15.47 7.86 7.41
CA LEU A 75 15.83 6.43 7.42
C LEU A 75 17.32 6.17 7.12
N GLY A 76 18.01 7.12 6.50
CA GLY A 76 19.36 6.91 5.99
C GLY A 76 19.42 5.96 4.79
N GLY A 77 18.34 5.90 3.99
CA GLY A 77 18.18 5.06 2.81
C GLY A 77 16.82 4.37 2.80
N LEU A 78 16.60 3.44 1.86
CA LEU A 78 15.31 2.76 1.70
C LEU A 78 15.52 1.29 1.32
N ASP A 79 14.79 0.37 1.95
CA ASP A 79 14.81 -1.08 1.66
C ASP A 79 13.47 -1.57 1.15
N VAL A 80 12.37 -0.92 1.58
CA VAL A 80 11.01 -1.34 1.26
C VAL A 80 10.14 -0.12 0.96
N LEU A 81 9.38 -0.18 -0.14
CA LEU A 81 8.22 0.67 -0.41
C LEU A 81 6.95 -0.17 -0.27
N ILE A 82 6.00 0.31 0.53
CA ILE A 82 4.64 -0.27 0.60
C ILE A 82 3.64 0.74 0.07
N ASN A 83 3.14 0.51 -1.14
CA ASN A 83 2.07 1.27 -1.75
C ASN A 83 0.72 0.79 -1.19
N ASN A 84 0.28 1.41 -0.10
CA ASN A 84 -0.98 1.08 0.57
C ASN A 84 -2.03 2.19 0.44
N ALA A 85 -1.64 3.43 0.20
CA ALA A 85 -2.59 4.52 0.02
C ALA A 85 -3.62 4.20 -1.07
N GLY A 86 -4.89 4.43 -0.77
CA GLY A 86 -5.97 4.16 -1.71
C GLY A 86 -7.30 4.77 -1.27
N LEU A 87 -8.20 4.89 -2.24
CA LEU A 87 -9.59 5.30 -2.04
C LEU A 87 -10.53 4.23 -2.58
N GLY A 88 -11.62 3.98 -1.84
CA GLY A 88 -12.77 3.23 -2.32
C GLY A 88 -13.76 4.16 -3.01
N PHE A 89 -14.53 3.59 -3.92
CA PHE A 89 -15.65 4.26 -4.57
C PHE A 89 -16.68 3.22 -5.03
N MET A 90 -17.94 3.52 -4.75
CA MET A 90 -19.08 2.73 -5.22
C MET A 90 -20.03 3.66 -5.98
N GLY A 91 -20.19 3.42 -7.26
CA GLY A 91 -21.10 4.17 -8.13
C GLY A 91 -21.49 3.34 -9.33
N SER A 92 -22.76 3.44 -9.76
CA SER A 92 -23.20 2.76 -10.99
C SER A 92 -22.40 3.29 -12.19
N LEU A 93 -22.35 2.53 -13.27
CA LEU A 93 -21.71 2.97 -14.51
C LEU A 93 -22.31 4.29 -15.03
N LEU A 94 -23.62 4.47 -14.87
CA LEU A 94 -24.33 5.66 -15.36
C LEU A 94 -24.14 6.90 -14.45
N ASP A 95 -23.94 6.69 -13.16
CA ASP A 95 -23.85 7.77 -12.17
C ASP A 95 -22.39 8.15 -11.85
N THR A 96 -21.41 7.33 -12.24
CA THR A 96 -19.99 7.60 -12.01
C THR A 96 -19.54 8.74 -12.93
N THR A 97 -19.18 9.87 -12.33
CA THR A 97 -18.64 11.02 -13.06
C THR A 97 -17.20 10.78 -13.52
N SER A 98 -16.77 11.48 -14.57
CA SER A 98 -15.36 11.46 -15.00
C SER A 98 -14.42 11.95 -13.91
N GLU A 99 -14.86 12.91 -13.09
CA GLU A 99 -14.10 13.46 -11.96
C GLU A 99 -13.88 12.39 -10.88
N ASP A 100 -14.94 11.68 -10.48
CA ASP A 100 -14.82 10.57 -9.51
C ASP A 100 -13.91 9.46 -10.05
N PHE A 101 -14.10 9.08 -11.33
CA PHE A 101 -13.27 8.08 -11.97
C PHE A 101 -11.79 8.46 -11.92
N LEU A 102 -11.44 9.68 -12.35
CA LEU A 102 -10.06 10.16 -12.35
C LEU A 102 -9.49 10.27 -10.93
N ARG A 103 -10.25 10.79 -9.96
CA ARG A 103 -9.83 10.90 -8.57
C ARG A 103 -9.44 9.54 -7.97
N ILE A 104 -10.20 8.48 -8.28
CA ILE A 104 -9.88 7.12 -7.83
C ILE A 104 -8.62 6.61 -8.51
N TRP A 105 -8.46 6.82 -9.80
CA TRP A 105 -7.27 6.43 -10.54
C TRP A 105 -6.01 7.17 -10.10
N GLU A 106 -6.10 8.46 -9.86
CA GLU A 106 -4.98 9.25 -9.36
C GLU A 106 -4.50 8.77 -7.99
N THR A 107 -5.44 8.47 -7.09
CA THR A 107 -5.08 8.01 -5.76
C THR A 107 -4.61 6.57 -5.74
N ASN A 108 -5.24 5.65 -6.48
CA ASN A 108 -4.94 4.22 -6.39
C ASN A 108 -3.82 3.76 -7.32
N THR A 109 -3.74 4.34 -8.52
CA THR A 109 -2.84 3.86 -9.59
C THR A 109 -1.67 4.81 -9.82
N LYS A 110 -1.96 6.10 -10.10
CA LYS A 110 -0.94 7.11 -10.35
C LYS A 110 -0.02 7.28 -9.14
N SER A 111 -0.56 7.30 -7.92
CA SER A 111 0.24 7.42 -6.70
C SER A 111 1.25 6.28 -6.57
N ALA A 112 0.81 5.03 -6.78
CA ALA A 112 1.70 3.88 -6.76
C ALA A 112 2.79 3.96 -7.84
N PHE A 113 2.42 4.45 -9.05
CA PHE A 113 3.37 4.67 -10.12
C PHE A 113 4.43 5.72 -9.75
N LEU A 114 4.04 6.87 -9.20
CA LEU A 114 4.96 7.93 -8.78
C LEU A 114 5.92 7.43 -7.69
N CYS A 115 5.39 6.82 -6.63
CA CYS A 115 6.21 6.26 -5.56
C CYS A 115 7.11 5.12 -6.07
N GLY A 116 6.56 4.21 -6.89
CA GLY A 116 7.31 3.11 -7.49
C GLY A 116 8.48 3.56 -8.35
N LYS A 117 8.29 4.64 -9.14
CA LYS A 117 9.35 5.26 -9.97
C LYS A 117 10.54 5.75 -9.14
N LEU A 118 10.27 6.47 -8.04
CA LEU A 118 11.35 6.98 -7.17
C LEU A 118 12.02 5.85 -6.38
N ALA A 119 11.24 4.90 -5.85
CA ALA A 119 11.79 3.72 -5.18
C ALA A 119 12.65 2.88 -6.13
N ALA A 120 12.18 2.60 -7.34
CA ALA A 120 12.94 1.86 -8.34
C ALA A 120 14.27 2.53 -8.68
N LYS A 121 14.29 3.86 -8.86
CA LYS A 121 15.53 4.61 -9.08
C LYS A 121 16.54 4.40 -7.94
N HIS A 122 16.07 4.46 -6.69
CA HIS A 122 16.90 4.24 -5.50
C HIS A 122 17.39 2.79 -5.43
N PHE A 123 16.49 1.81 -5.59
CA PHE A 123 16.79 0.39 -5.49
C PHE A 123 17.70 -0.13 -6.60
N ILE A 124 17.59 0.39 -7.82
CA ILE A 124 18.53 0.09 -8.91
C ILE A 124 19.94 0.54 -8.54
N GLY A 125 20.10 1.72 -7.93
CA GLY A 125 21.39 2.21 -7.47
C GLY A 125 22.06 1.32 -6.43
N GLN A 126 21.27 0.73 -5.50
CA GLN A 126 21.79 -0.18 -4.47
C GLN A 126 21.70 -1.68 -4.85
N GLN A 127 21.18 -2.04 -6.02
CA GLN A 127 21.02 -3.42 -6.54
C GLN A 127 20.22 -4.33 -5.57
N SER A 128 19.29 -3.76 -4.83
CA SER A 128 18.40 -4.48 -3.92
C SER A 128 17.18 -3.62 -3.56
N GLY A 129 16.06 -4.23 -3.24
CA GLY A 129 14.87 -3.52 -2.79
C GLY A 129 13.61 -4.37 -2.81
N ASN A 130 12.57 -3.86 -2.19
CA ASN A 130 11.27 -4.52 -2.14
C ASN A 130 10.15 -3.50 -2.38
N ILE A 131 9.22 -3.82 -3.26
CA ILE A 131 8.00 -3.05 -3.48
C ILE A 131 6.82 -3.96 -3.18
N ILE A 132 5.91 -3.55 -2.30
CA ILE A 132 4.64 -4.23 -2.05
C ILE A 132 3.51 -3.30 -2.47
N ASN A 133 2.66 -3.76 -3.36
CA ASN A 133 1.46 -3.06 -3.80
C ASN A 133 0.22 -3.67 -3.15
N ILE A 134 -0.54 -2.87 -2.39
CA ILE A 134 -1.82 -3.31 -1.82
C ILE A 134 -2.92 -3.06 -2.85
N SER A 135 -3.27 -4.13 -3.56
CA SER A 135 -4.33 -4.13 -4.56
C SER A 135 -5.68 -4.53 -3.93
N SER A 136 -6.41 -5.43 -4.52
CA SER A 136 -7.71 -5.91 -4.04
C SER A 136 -8.11 -7.17 -4.82
N MET A 137 -8.94 -8.02 -4.23
CA MET A 137 -9.66 -9.04 -5.00
C MET A 137 -10.56 -8.44 -6.09
N GLY A 138 -10.93 -7.16 -5.96
CA GLY A 138 -11.58 -6.40 -7.03
C GLY A 138 -10.75 -6.30 -8.31
N ALA A 139 -9.41 -6.37 -8.23
CA ALA A 139 -8.56 -6.42 -9.41
C ALA A 139 -8.65 -7.74 -10.20
N VAL A 140 -9.02 -8.81 -9.50
CA VAL A 140 -9.13 -10.17 -10.07
C VAL A 140 -10.57 -10.45 -10.51
N ARG A 141 -11.56 -9.93 -9.79
CA ARG A 141 -12.98 -10.18 -10.05
C ARG A 141 -13.79 -8.89 -9.87
N GLY A 142 -14.37 -8.40 -10.96
CA GLY A 142 -15.25 -7.24 -10.96
C GLY A 142 -16.55 -7.48 -10.18
N PHE A 143 -17.15 -6.39 -9.72
CA PHE A 143 -18.45 -6.38 -9.04
C PHE A 143 -19.27 -5.16 -9.48
N ALA A 144 -20.59 -5.22 -9.27
CA ALA A 144 -21.48 -4.11 -9.61
C ALA A 144 -21.10 -2.84 -8.84
N ASN A 145 -21.26 -1.68 -9.47
CA ASN A 145 -20.92 -0.36 -8.94
C ASN A 145 -19.42 -0.14 -8.64
N GLY A 146 -18.53 -1.04 -9.09
CA GLY A 146 -17.10 -0.99 -8.82
C GLY A 146 -16.25 -0.42 -9.96
N SER A 147 -16.82 0.08 -11.05
CA SER A 147 -16.08 0.39 -12.30
C SER A 147 -14.81 1.22 -12.08
N ALA A 148 -14.88 2.32 -11.35
CA ALA A 148 -13.72 3.18 -11.09
C ALA A 148 -12.69 2.48 -10.17
N TYR A 149 -13.15 1.86 -9.09
CA TYR A 149 -12.28 1.18 -8.13
C TYR A 149 -11.62 -0.07 -8.71
N VAL A 150 -12.43 -0.97 -9.28
CA VAL A 150 -11.98 -2.23 -9.89
C VAL A 150 -10.95 -1.97 -10.98
N SER A 151 -11.25 -1.04 -11.92
CA SER A 151 -10.32 -0.71 -13.00
C SER A 151 -9.01 -0.12 -12.47
N SER A 152 -9.05 0.72 -11.43
CA SER A 152 -7.83 1.26 -10.82
C SER A 152 -6.96 0.19 -10.17
N LYS A 153 -7.58 -0.80 -9.49
CA LYS A 153 -6.84 -1.91 -8.87
C LYS A 153 -6.34 -2.93 -9.91
N ALA A 154 -7.07 -3.15 -10.98
CA ALA A 154 -6.60 -3.95 -12.12
C ALA A 154 -5.40 -3.29 -12.83
N ALA A 155 -5.41 -1.97 -12.97
CA ALA A 155 -4.26 -1.23 -13.49
C ALA A 155 -3.03 -1.36 -12.57
N MET A 156 -3.20 -1.34 -11.25
CA MET A 156 -2.11 -1.61 -10.30
C MET A 156 -1.52 -3.01 -10.50
N SER A 157 -2.35 -4.02 -10.77
CA SER A 157 -1.86 -5.37 -11.09
C SER A 157 -1.02 -5.38 -12.37
N GLY A 158 -1.46 -4.65 -13.41
CA GLY A 158 -0.67 -4.46 -14.63
C GLY A 158 0.68 -3.81 -14.37
N LEU A 159 0.72 -2.72 -13.58
CA LEU A 159 1.97 -2.08 -13.17
C LEU A 159 2.88 -3.05 -12.41
N THR A 160 2.32 -3.81 -11.48
CA THR A 160 3.08 -4.80 -10.69
C THR A 160 3.77 -5.82 -11.59
N MET A 161 3.05 -6.40 -12.56
CA MET A 161 3.62 -7.36 -13.52
C MET A 161 4.74 -6.75 -14.38
N CYS A 162 4.56 -5.52 -14.87
CA CYS A 162 5.60 -4.81 -15.62
C CYS A 162 6.85 -4.59 -14.74
N TRP A 163 6.69 -4.10 -13.51
CA TRP A 163 7.81 -3.85 -12.61
C TRP A 163 8.51 -5.13 -12.17
N GLN A 164 7.80 -6.25 -12.02
CA GLN A 164 8.43 -7.56 -11.81
C GLN A 164 9.39 -7.91 -12.96
N ALA A 165 8.96 -7.71 -14.19
CA ALA A 165 9.77 -8.00 -15.37
C ALA A 165 10.99 -7.04 -15.49
N GLU A 166 10.77 -5.74 -15.26
CA GLU A 166 11.79 -4.70 -15.43
C GLU A 166 12.86 -4.72 -14.33
N LEU A 167 12.45 -4.97 -13.07
CA LEU A 167 13.30 -4.73 -11.90
C LEU A 167 13.97 -5.98 -11.33
N ARG A 168 13.51 -7.20 -11.68
CA ARG A 168 14.10 -8.43 -11.15
C ARG A 168 15.59 -8.60 -11.46
N LYS A 169 16.08 -8.09 -12.59
CA LYS A 169 17.50 -8.11 -12.95
C LYS A 169 18.40 -7.27 -12.02
N HIS A 170 17.78 -6.41 -11.21
CA HIS A 170 18.45 -5.57 -10.20
C HIS A 170 18.25 -6.10 -8.78
N ASN A 171 17.84 -7.38 -8.62
CA ASN A 171 17.52 -8.01 -7.33
C ASN A 171 16.43 -7.29 -6.54
N ILE A 172 15.47 -6.67 -7.23
CA ILE A 172 14.32 -5.99 -6.64
C ILE A 172 13.13 -6.93 -6.71
N ARG A 173 12.51 -7.19 -5.54
CA ARG A 173 11.29 -7.98 -5.43
C ARG A 173 10.07 -7.06 -5.51
N VAL A 174 9.23 -7.27 -6.49
CA VAL A 174 7.95 -6.55 -6.60
C VAL A 174 6.83 -7.53 -6.33
N MET A 175 6.00 -7.23 -5.36
CA MET A 175 4.99 -8.13 -4.80
C MET A 175 3.64 -7.43 -4.74
N GLN A 176 2.55 -8.20 -4.83
CA GLN A 176 1.19 -7.69 -4.73
C GLN A 176 0.40 -8.49 -3.70
N ILE A 177 -0.45 -7.80 -2.96
CA ILE A 177 -1.43 -8.41 -2.07
C ILE A 177 -2.82 -7.99 -2.54
N ASN A 178 -3.71 -8.96 -2.69
CA ASN A 178 -5.11 -8.78 -3.05
C ASN A 178 -6.00 -9.16 -1.86
N PRO A 179 -6.27 -8.24 -0.93
CA PRO A 179 -7.21 -8.50 0.13
C PRO A 179 -8.64 -8.66 -0.43
N SER A 180 -9.39 -9.58 0.16
CA SER A 180 -10.85 -9.58 0.02
C SER A 180 -11.45 -8.46 0.87
N GLU A 181 -12.63 -8.61 1.41
CA GLU A 181 -13.24 -7.60 2.27
C GLU A 181 -12.49 -7.49 3.61
N VAL A 182 -11.95 -6.30 3.89
CA VAL A 182 -11.25 -5.98 5.15
C VAL A 182 -12.01 -4.88 5.88
N ILE A 183 -12.31 -5.11 7.16
CA ILE A 183 -12.93 -4.08 8.01
C ILE A 183 -11.91 -2.98 8.30
N THR A 184 -12.19 -1.84 7.76
CA THR A 184 -11.36 -0.65 7.92
C THR A 184 -12.23 0.60 7.77
N PRO A 185 -11.81 1.77 8.25
CA PRO A 185 -12.49 3.03 7.98
C PRO A 185 -12.66 3.35 6.49
N PHE A 186 -11.92 2.67 5.62
CA PHE A 186 -12.07 2.73 4.17
C PHE A 186 -13.41 2.13 3.71
N ALA A 187 -13.82 0.96 4.25
CA ALA A 187 -15.08 0.31 3.92
C ALA A 187 -16.27 1.16 4.35
N GLU A 188 -16.21 1.76 5.53
CA GLU A 188 -17.26 2.65 6.06
C GLU A 188 -17.48 3.88 5.17
N LYS A 189 -16.40 4.49 4.66
CA LYS A 189 -16.44 5.68 3.79
C LYS A 189 -17.14 5.45 2.46
N ILE A 190 -17.21 4.21 1.98
CA ILE A 190 -17.94 3.85 0.75
C ILE A 190 -19.35 3.34 1.03
N GLY A 191 -19.84 3.51 2.27
CA GLY A 191 -21.18 3.10 2.66
C GLY A 191 -21.36 1.59 2.80
N HIS A 192 -20.26 0.83 2.84
CA HIS A 192 -20.32 -0.61 3.04
C HIS A 192 -20.42 -0.92 4.53
N GLN A 193 -21.61 -1.27 4.99
CA GLN A 193 -21.83 -1.77 6.35
C GLN A 193 -21.59 -3.27 6.36
N SER A 194 -20.47 -3.69 6.96
CA SER A 194 -20.20 -5.11 7.15
C SER A 194 -21.15 -5.70 8.20
N VAL A 195 -21.92 -6.66 7.78
CA VAL A 195 -22.69 -7.53 8.70
C VAL A 195 -21.72 -8.63 9.17
N ASP A 196 -21.78 -8.99 10.46
CA ASP A 196 -20.93 -10.02 11.06
C ASP A 196 -19.42 -9.73 10.98
N THR A 197 -18.99 -8.68 11.67
CA THR A 197 -17.61 -8.19 11.65
C THR A 197 -16.57 -9.16 12.26
N GLU A 198 -17.00 -10.15 13.04
CA GLU A 198 -16.09 -11.13 13.65
C GLU A 198 -15.49 -12.11 12.65
N LYS A 199 -16.19 -12.35 11.55
CA LYS A 199 -15.76 -13.29 10.49
C LYS A 199 -15.01 -12.63 9.34
N LYS A 200 -14.91 -11.30 9.31
CA LYS A 200 -14.24 -10.56 8.26
C LYS A 200 -12.75 -10.34 8.59
N LEU A 201 -11.95 -10.16 7.55
CA LEU A 201 -10.55 -9.74 7.71
C LEU A 201 -10.48 -8.36 8.38
N LYS A 202 -9.47 -8.18 9.20
CA LYS A 202 -9.05 -6.88 9.76
C LYS A 202 -7.70 -6.49 9.14
N GLY A 203 -7.24 -5.28 9.39
CA GLY A 203 -5.95 -4.83 8.87
C GLY A 203 -4.76 -5.67 9.33
N ILE A 204 -4.87 -6.27 10.53
CA ILE A 204 -3.78 -7.07 11.11
C ILE A 204 -3.48 -8.35 10.32
N GLU A 205 -4.48 -9.05 9.76
CA GLU A 205 -4.22 -10.25 8.96
C GLU A 205 -3.45 -9.90 7.69
N ILE A 206 -3.73 -8.74 7.09
CA ILE A 206 -2.99 -8.26 5.91
C ILE A 206 -1.57 -7.84 6.31
N ALA A 207 -1.40 -7.17 7.46
CA ALA A 207 -0.08 -6.82 7.99
C ALA A 207 0.79 -8.06 8.24
N GLN A 208 0.23 -9.15 8.77
CA GLN A 208 0.93 -10.42 8.94
C GLN A 208 1.39 -11.03 7.62
N VAL A 209 0.57 -10.95 6.57
CA VAL A 209 0.97 -11.39 5.22
C VAL A 209 2.12 -10.53 4.70
N ILE A 210 2.07 -9.20 4.87
CA ILE A 210 3.17 -8.28 4.47
C ILE A 210 4.48 -8.70 5.16
N VAL A 211 4.47 -8.88 6.48
CA VAL A 211 5.64 -9.31 7.25
C VAL A 211 6.16 -10.65 6.74
N SER A 212 5.28 -11.62 6.54
CA SER A 212 5.65 -12.96 6.05
C SER A 212 6.31 -12.90 4.66
N MET A 213 5.79 -12.07 3.76
CA MET A 213 6.35 -11.91 2.42
C MET A 213 7.74 -11.24 2.45
N LEU A 214 7.93 -10.24 3.31
CA LEU A 214 9.22 -9.57 3.50
C LEU A 214 10.24 -10.50 4.15
N ALA A 215 9.85 -11.31 5.13
CA ALA A 215 10.72 -12.20 5.90
C ALA A 215 11.33 -13.34 5.07
N LEU A 216 10.78 -13.66 3.90
CA LEU A 216 11.37 -14.66 3.01
C LEU A 216 12.84 -14.32 2.67
N ASN A 217 13.66 -15.36 2.53
CA ASN A 217 15.02 -15.22 2.04
C ASN A 217 15.02 -14.52 0.67
N ASN A 218 16.03 -13.69 0.41
CA ASN A 218 16.12 -12.87 -0.80
C ASN A 218 16.19 -13.68 -2.12
N ILE A 219 16.42 -14.99 -2.07
CA ILE A 219 16.34 -15.88 -3.23
C ILE A 219 14.88 -16.10 -3.69
N ALA A 220 13.93 -15.95 -2.77
CA ALA A 220 12.52 -16.23 -3.02
C ALA A 220 11.64 -15.02 -2.72
N PHE A 221 10.53 -14.91 -3.43
CA PHE A 221 9.45 -13.96 -3.11
C PHE A 221 8.10 -14.53 -3.56
N ILE A 222 7.04 -14.06 -2.95
CA ILE A 222 5.66 -14.33 -3.35
C ILE A 222 5.24 -13.19 -4.28
N PRO A 223 5.09 -13.43 -5.59
CA PRO A 223 4.78 -12.36 -6.53
C PRO A 223 3.38 -11.80 -6.33
N GLU A 224 2.45 -12.64 -5.87
CA GLU A 224 1.05 -12.27 -5.62
C GLU A 224 0.45 -13.13 -4.50
N ALA A 225 -0.30 -12.51 -3.60
CA ALA A 225 -1.03 -13.17 -2.53
C ALA A 225 -2.50 -12.73 -2.52
N ASN A 226 -3.41 -13.69 -2.66
CA ASN A 226 -4.85 -13.48 -2.51
C ASN A 226 -5.27 -13.84 -1.08
N VAL A 227 -5.81 -12.88 -0.33
CA VAL A 227 -6.13 -13.06 1.09
C VAL A 227 -7.64 -13.01 1.32
N TRP A 228 -8.20 -14.10 1.81
CA TRP A 228 -9.63 -14.28 2.04
C TRP A 228 -9.92 -14.57 3.51
N ALA A 229 -11.08 -14.09 3.99
CA ALA A 229 -11.62 -14.61 5.25
C ALA A 229 -12.02 -16.08 5.05
N THR A 230 -11.84 -16.89 6.08
CA THR A 230 -12.12 -18.33 6.01
C THR A 230 -13.62 -18.60 5.82
N ASN A 231 -14.46 -17.79 6.44
CA ASN A 231 -15.92 -17.94 6.39
C ASN A 231 -16.59 -16.55 6.53
N PRO A 232 -16.57 -15.72 5.46
CA PRO A 232 -17.05 -14.34 5.47
C PRO A 232 -18.57 -14.23 5.58
#